data_b1ccc798841b19acadd8c225cd777972
#
_entry.id   b1ccc798841b19acadd8c225cd777972
#
_cell.length_a   1.000
_cell.length_b   1.000
_cell.length_c   1.000
_cell.angle_alpha   90.00
_cell.angle_beta   90.00
_cell.angle_gamma   90.00
#
_symmetry.space_group_name_H-M   'P 1'
#
loop_
_entity.id
_entity.type
_entity.pdbx_description
1 polymer ?
#
loop_
_entity_poly.entity_id
_entity_poly.type
_entity_poly.pdbx_seq_one_letter_code
_entity_poly.pdbx_strand_id
1 'polypeptide(L)'
;MRKMVNTCVLVLLLAWVPVAAQSVRYTVSPINAESVLKEESVRQTVDFLTRESTGGRAMGTEGSRKVVSYLEDRFHALGLYPVSGAWQHGFTSGGIFGRNVMGIIPGSSSKYVILMAHFDNLGMLGGTFYPGADSNASGVAALLEVAGMMAHMHLLRRSYSASLLVVALDGKEKDLSGASALWRGIADGKLLDPVSGKAISASDISLVVNLDQLGATLAPLTEKQPNYVMMLSREATGRRSSLQSVNKERKIDLELAFDYYGSKDFTRLFYERVSDQRIFLEHGIPAVMFTSGITLNNNKPYDNAASLDYPVLLKRIRLIFYYLDKVL
;
A
#
# COMPACT_ATOMS: atom_id res chain seq x y z
N MET A 1 40.51 54.08 -62.48
CA MET A 1 39.92 54.38 -61.17
C MET A 1 39.08 53.18 -60.78
N ARG A 2 39.62 52.26 -59.93
CA ARG A 2 38.88 51.08 -59.38
C ARG A 2 38.50 51.45 -57.97
N LYS A 3 37.17 51.39 -57.67
CA LYS A 3 36.63 51.56 -56.33
C LYS A 3 36.73 50.24 -55.63
N MET A 4 37.46 50.21 -54.52
CA MET A 4 37.46 49.10 -53.58
C MET A 4 36.22 49.19 -52.68
N VAL A 5 35.44 48.12 -52.66
CA VAL A 5 34.32 47.95 -51.73
C VAL A 5 34.83 47.15 -50.54
N ASN A 6 34.92 47.78 -49.36
CA ASN A 6 35.24 47.08 -48.12
C ASN A 6 33.96 46.38 -47.56
N THR A 7 34.00 45.06 -47.52
CA THR A 7 32.93 44.28 -46.89
C THR A 7 33.36 44.01 -45.43
N CYS A 8 32.68 44.67 -44.46
CA CYS A 8 32.79 44.34 -43.06
C CYS A 8 32.00 43.05 -42.75
N VAL A 9 32.70 41.99 -42.36
CA VAL A 9 32.07 40.77 -41.83
C VAL A 9 31.87 40.94 -40.34
N LEU A 10 30.62 41.05 -39.88
CA LEU A 10 30.23 41.11 -38.51
C LEU A 10 30.16 39.66 -37.94
N VAL A 11 31.11 39.26 -37.12
CA VAL A 11 31.09 37.96 -36.43
C VAL A 11 30.28 38.11 -35.16
N LEU A 12 29.06 37.57 -35.15
CA LEU A 12 28.23 37.45 -33.95
C LEU A 12 28.73 36.27 -33.11
N LEU A 13 29.43 36.56 -32.03
CA LEU A 13 29.74 35.59 -30.98
C LEU A 13 28.48 35.35 -30.15
N LEU A 14 27.80 34.21 -30.40
CA LEU A 14 26.75 33.67 -29.52
C LEU A 14 27.39 33.13 -28.25
N ALA A 15 27.32 33.90 -27.17
CA ALA A 15 27.71 33.40 -25.85
C ALA A 15 26.70 32.33 -25.39
N TRP A 16 27.15 31.10 -25.32
CA TRP A 16 26.42 30.00 -24.68
C TRP A 16 26.38 30.25 -23.16
N VAL A 17 25.24 30.66 -22.63
CA VAL A 17 24.99 30.70 -21.18
C VAL A 17 24.47 29.33 -20.80
N PRO A 18 25.17 28.57 -19.95
CA PRO A 18 24.62 27.30 -19.46
C PRO A 18 23.43 27.61 -18.55
N VAL A 19 22.23 27.26 -18.99
CA VAL A 19 21.07 27.23 -18.11
C VAL A 19 21.27 26.09 -17.11
N ALA A 20 21.74 26.45 -15.93
CA ALA A 20 21.75 25.50 -14.81
C ALA A 20 20.29 25.08 -14.55
N ALA A 21 19.97 23.82 -14.84
CA ALA A 21 18.69 23.24 -14.48
C ALA A 21 18.62 23.22 -12.95
N GLN A 22 18.02 24.24 -12.35
CA GLN A 22 17.64 24.20 -10.95
C GLN A 22 16.60 23.08 -10.78
N SER A 23 17.01 21.97 -10.19
CA SER A 23 16.07 20.95 -9.73
C SER A 23 15.17 21.60 -8.67
N VAL A 24 13.97 21.99 -9.04
CA VAL A 24 12.96 22.44 -8.10
C VAL A 24 12.60 21.23 -7.24
N ARG A 25 13.14 21.16 -6.04
CA ARG A 25 12.72 20.17 -5.03
C ARG A 25 11.32 20.60 -4.58
N TYR A 26 10.30 19.95 -5.14
CA TYR A 26 8.95 20.10 -4.61
C TYR A 26 8.92 19.47 -3.21
N THR A 27 8.81 20.31 -2.19
CA THR A 27 8.49 19.82 -0.85
C THR A 27 7.02 19.40 -0.85
N VAL A 28 6.76 18.14 -0.45
CA VAL A 28 5.39 17.65 -0.29
C VAL A 28 4.69 18.52 0.75
N SER A 29 3.77 19.36 0.31
CA SER A 29 2.93 20.13 1.23
C SER A 29 1.91 19.18 1.87
N PRO A 30 1.74 19.18 3.18
CA PRO A 30 0.68 18.41 3.83
C PRO A 30 -0.71 18.67 3.23
N ILE A 31 -0.98 19.90 2.88
CA ILE A 31 -2.25 20.32 2.26
C ILE A 31 -2.48 19.59 0.92
N ASN A 32 -1.45 19.46 0.09
CA ASN A 32 -1.59 18.79 -1.20
C ASN A 32 -1.80 17.28 -1.06
N ALA A 33 -1.06 16.64 -0.18
CA ALA A 33 -1.17 15.18 0.02
C ALA A 33 -2.51 14.80 0.67
N GLU A 34 -2.93 15.54 1.69
CA GLU A 34 -4.13 15.22 2.47
C GLU A 34 -5.43 15.69 1.83
N SER A 35 -5.37 16.53 0.77
CA SER A 35 -6.56 17.06 0.12
C SER A 35 -7.47 15.99 -0.49
N VAL A 36 -6.91 14.84 -0.83
CA VAL A 36 -7.64 13.72 -1.44
C VAL A 36 -8.09 12.67 -0.41
N LEU A 37 -7.56 12.69 0.81
CA LEU A 37 -7.97 11.78 1.88
C LEU A 37 -9.30 12.24 2.50
N LYS A 38 -10.33 11.41 2.39
CA LYS A 38 -11.66 11.70 2.91
C LYS A 38 -12.20 10.53 3.72
N GLU A 39 -12.72 10.81 4.92
CA GLU A 39 -13.37 9.78 5.74
C GLU A 39 -14.51 9.09 4.99
N GLU A 40 -15.27 9.84 4.20
CA GLU A 40 -16.36 9.31 3.38
C GLU A 40 -15.87 8.22 2.41
N SER A 41 -14.74 8.41 1.75
CA SER A 41 -14.15 7.41 0.84
C SER A 41 -13.74 6.14 1.59
N VAL A 42 -13.15 6.29 2.78
CA VAL A 42 -12.81 5.16 3.65
C VAL A 42 -14.06 4.38 4.05
N ARG A 43 -15.12 5.07 4.49
CA ARG A 43 -16.41 4.46 4.86
C ARG A 43 -17.05 3.73 3.68
N GLN A 44 -17.11 4.37 2.52
CA GLN A 44 -17.68 3.76 1.29
C GLN A 44 -16.94 2.47 0.92
N THR A 45 -15.62 2.43 1.05
CA THR A 45 -14.84 1.22 0.79
C THR A 45 -15.17 0.12 1.81
N VAL A 46 -15.18 0.45 3.10
CA VAL A 46 -15.52 -0.52 4.16
C VAL A 46 -16.94 -1.03 3.98
N ASP A 47 -17.92 -0.14 3.77
CA ASP A 47 -19.33 -0.50 3.57
C ASP A 47 -19.53 -1.38 2.34
N PHE A 48 -18.82 -1.08 1.25
CA PHE A 48 -18.87 -1.95 0.06
C PHE A 48 -18.36 -3.35 0.36
N LEU A 49 -17.21 -3.47 1.02
CA LEU A 49 -16.55 -4.74 1.29
C LEU A 49 -17.33 -5.60 2.32
N THR A 50 -18.02 -4.96 3.27
CA THR A 50 -18.69 -5.63 4.40
C THR A 50 -20.18 -5.85 4.22
N ARG A 51 -20.78 -5.41 3.11
CA ARG A 51 -22.22 -5.58 2.88
C ARG A 51 -22.58 -7.04 2.56
N GLU A 52 -23.77 -7.45 2.90
CA GLU A 52 -24.26 -8.84 2.68
C GLU A 52 -24.12 -9.31 1.22
N SER A 53 -24.30 -8.41 0.25
CA SER A 53 -24.21 -8.76 -1.18
C SER A 53 -22.82 -9.18 -1.65
N THR A 54 -21.78 -8.95 -0.84
CA THR A 54 -20.42 -9.50 -1.03
C THR A 54 -20.24 -10.87 -0.38
N GLY A 55 -21.24 -11.36 0.38
CA GLY A 55 -21.21 -12.66 1.02
C GLY A 55 -20.00 -12.92 1.89
N GLY A 56 -19.40 -11.87 2.48
CA GLY A 56 -18.16 -11.95 3.26
C GLY A 56 -16.90 -12.26 2.43
N ARG A 57 -16.99 -12.18 1.10
CA ARG A 57 -15.88 -12.17 0.11
C ARG A 57 -14.84 -13.30 0.23
N ALA A 58 -15.27 -14.50 0.64
CA ALA A 58 -14.37 -15.67 0.66
C ALA A 58 -13.86 -15.98 -0.76
N MET A 59 -12.58 -16.39 -0.85
CA MET A 59 -11.93 -16.74 -2.11
C MET A 59 -12.76 -17.71 -2.95
N GLY A 60 -12.88 -17.45 -4.26
CA GLY A 60 -13.61 -18.29 -5.20
C GLY A 60 -15.12 -18.05 -5.26
N THR A 61 -15.68 -17.24 -4.37
CA THR A 61 -17.11 -16.94 -4.33
C THR A 61 -17.52 -15.84 -5.32
N GLU A 62 -18.83 -15.68 -5.53
CA GLU A 62 -19.35 -14.55 -6.29
C GLU A 62 -19.05 -13.21 -5.57
N GLY A 63 -19.12 -13.19 -4.25
CA GLY A 63 -18.78 -12.02 -3.45
C GLY A 63 -17.33 -11.58 -3.65
N SER A 64 -16.36 -12.51 -3.67
CA SER A 64 -14.98 -12.21 -4.01
C SER A 64 -14.86 -11.60 -5.41
N ARG A 65 -15.57 -12.14 -6.42
CA ARG A 65 -15.55 -11.56 -7.78
C ARG A 65 -16.08 -10.12 -7.83
N LYS A 66 -17.16 -9.81 -7.09
CA LYS A 66 -17.68 -8.43 -6.98
C LYS A 66 -16.64 -7.48 -6.38
N VAL A 67 -15.92 -7.94 -5.35
CA VAL A 67 -14.85 -7.15 -4.72
C VAL A 67 -13.67 -6.96 -5.68
N VAL A 68 -13.26 -7.99 -6.42
CA VAL A 68 -12.22 -7.87 -7.45
C VAL A 68 -12.56 -6.81 -8.49
N SER A 69 -13.80 -6.81 -9.02
CA SER A 69 -14.24 -5.78 -9.98
C SER A 69 -14.24 -4.38 -9.37
N TYR A 70 -14.71 -4.25 -8.12
CA TYR A 70 -14.66 -2.96 -7.41
C TYR A 70 -13.21 -2.46 -7.25
N LEU A 71 -12.28 -3.33 -6.87
CA LEU A 71 -10.86 -2.96 -6.68
C LEU A 71 -10.21 -2.57 -8.02
N GLU A 72 -10.53 -3.28 -9.10
CA GLU A 72 -10.09 -2.95 -10.46
C GLU A 72 -10.54 -1.54 -10.86
N ASP A 73 -11.84 -1.22 -10.67
CA ASP A 73 -12.39 0.10 -10.94
C ASP A 73 -11.71 1.19 -10.10
N ARG A 74 -11.44 0.89 -8.83
CA ARG A 74 -10.74 1.83 -7.94
C ARG A 74 -9.30 2.06 -8.40
N PHE A 75 -8.53 1.03 -8.73
CA PHE A 75 -7.15 1.17 -9.20
C PHE A 75 -7.07 1.95 -10.50
N HIS A 76 -8.00 1.69 -11.43
CA HIS A 76 -8.13 2.47 -12.66
C HIS A 76 -8.44 3.94 -12.38
N ALA A 77 -9.43 4.22 -11.52
CA ALA A 77 -9.81 5.58 -11.16
C ALA A 77 -8.68 6.37 -10.45
N LEU A 78 -7.81 5.69 -9.71
CA LEU A 78 -6.62 6.27 -9.09
C LEU A 78 -5.50 6.56 -10.10
N GLY A 79 -5.61 6.11 -11.34
CA GLY A 79 -4.61 6.31 -12.38
C GLY A 79 -3.37 5.42 -12.23
N LEU A 80 -3.48 4.27 -11.58
CA LEU A 80 -2.42 3.29 -11.54
C LEU A 80 -2.24 2.63 -12.91
N TYR A 81 -1.10 2.00 -13.14
CA TYR A 81 -0.83 1.21 -14.35
C TYR A 81 -1.02 -0.29 -14.07
N PRO A 82 -1.78 -1.03 -14.90
CA PRO A 82 -2.02 -2.46 -14.69
C PRO A 82 -0.74 -3.28 -14.92
N VAL A 83 -0.41 -4.16 -13.96
CA VAL A 83 0.77 -5.05 -14.05
C VAL A 83 0.59 -6.04 -15.21
N SER A 84 1.61 -6.24 -16.04
CA SER A 84 1.53 -7.12 -17.23
C SER A 84 0.34 -6.82 -18.16
N GLY A 85 -0.16 -5.56 -18.15
CA GLY A 85 -1.31 -5.15 -18.95
C GLY A 85 -2.68 -5.60 -18.40
N ALA A 86 -2.74 -6.19 -17.20
CA ALA A 86 -3.97 -6.64 -16.57
C ALA A 86 -4.03 -6.24 -15.10
N TRP A 87 -5.23 -5.91 -14.61
CA TRP A 87 -5.46 -5.63 -13.20
C TRP A 87 -5.56 -6.90 -12.37
N GLN A 88 -6.21 -7.94 -12.92
CA GLN A 88 -6.49 -9.19 -12.25
C GLN A 88 -5.44 -10.24 -12.57
N HIS A 89 -4.86 -10.84 -11.54
CA HIS A 89 -3.88 -11.92 -11.64
C HIS A 89 -4.42 -13.18 -10.98
N GLY A 90 -4.87 -14.11 -11.80
CA GLY A 90 -5.52 -15.35 -11.36
C GLY A 90 -4.53 -16.39 -10.85
N PHE A 91 -4.96 -17.17 -9.86
CA PHE A 91 -4.23 -18.32 -9.34
C PHE A 91 -5.21 -19.39 -8.84
N THR A 92 -4.71 -20.61 -8.63
CA THR A 92 -5.51 -21.70 -8.04
C THR A 92 -4.81 -22.23 -6.79
N SER A 93 -5.56 -22.44 -5.73
CA SER A 93 -5.11 -23.06 -4.50
C SER A 93 -6.18 -24.01 -3.97
N GLY A 94 -5.80 -25.28 -3.71
CA GLY A 94 -6.75 -26.30 -3.25
C GLY A 94 -7.96 -26.50 -4.17
N GLY A 95 -7.80 -26.32 -5.48
CA GLY A 95 -8.91 -26.40 -6.46
C GLY A 95 -9.81 -25.17 -6.50
N ILE A 96 -9.59 -24.14 -5.69
CA ILE A 96 -10.35 -22.89 -5.67
C ILE A 96 -9.59 -21.83 -6.45
N PHE A 97 -10.30 -21.08 -7.31
CA PHE A 97 -9.72 -20.02 -8.13
C PHE A 97 -9.82 -18.67 -7.40
N GLY A 98 -8.65 -18.04 -7.17
CA GLY A 98 -8.51 -16.71 -6.57
C GLY A 98 -7.95 -15.69 -7.55
N ARG A 99 -8.01 -14.40 -7.19
CA ARG A 99 -7.49 -13.28 -7.99
C ARG A 99 -6.88 -12.20 -7.11
N ASN A 100 -5.61 -11.91 -7.30
CA ASN A 100 -5.03 -10.66 -6.80
C ASN A 100 -5.34 -9.53 -7.78
N VAL A 101 -5.52 -8.30 -7.26
CA VAL A 101 -5.62 -7.08 -8.08
C VAL A 101 -4.34 -6.28 -7.88
N MET A 102 -3.66 -5.92 -8.99
CA MET A 102 -2.34 -5.29 -8.94
C MET A 102 -2.24 -4.08 -9.85
N GLY A 103 -1.60 -3.01 -9.33
CA GLY A 103 -1.30 -1.79 -10.09
C GLY A 103 0.00 -1.16 -9.64
N ILE A 104 0.60 -0.32 -10.49
CA ILE A 104 1.88 0.35 -10.24
C ILE A 104 1.72 1.87 -10.31
N ILE A 105 2.38 2.57 -9.39
CA ILE A 105 2.75 3.98 -9.49
C ILE A 105 4.24 3.99 -9.83
N PRO A 106 4.66 4.53 -11.01
CA PRO A 106 6.03 4.44 -11.47
C PRO A 106 7.01 5.26 -10.62
N GLY A 107 8.20 4.71 -10.40
CA GLY A 107 9.39 5.39 -9.90
C GLY A 107 10.44 5.62 -10.97
N SER A 108 11.56 6.23 -10.62
CA SER A 108 12.65 6.56 -11.56
C SER A 108 13.76 5.49 -11.63
N SER A 109 13.77 4.52 -10.73
CA SER A 109 14.73 3.40 -10.72
C SER A 109 14.04 2.06 -10.98
N SER A 110 14.82 0.99 -11.05
CA SER A 110 14.32 -0.39 -11.17
C SER A 110 13.86 -0.99 -9.84
N LYS A 111 13.84 -0.23 -8.74
CA LYS A 111 13.46 -0.73 -7.43
C LYS A 111 11.96 -0.61 -7.19
N TYR A 112 11.44 -1.51 -6.37
CA TYR A 112 10.03 -1.57 -6.01
C TYR A 112 9.84 -1.61 -4.50
N VAL A 113 8.82 -0.91 -4.04
CA VAL A 113 8.18 -1.12 -2.74
C VAL A 113 6.82 -1.74 -3.01
N ILE A 114 6.48 -2.83 -2.32
CA ILE A 114 5.16 -3.46 -2.41
C ILE A 114 4.31 -2.93 -1.25
N LEU A 115 3.15 -2.34 -1.56
CA LEU A 115 2.11 -2.02 -0.59
C LEU A 115 0.96 -2.99 -0.78
N MET A 116 0.63 -3.79 0.23
CA MET A 116 -0.37 -4.84 0.10
C MET A 116 -1.32 -4.93 1.28
N ALA A 117 -2.54 -5.41 1.01
CA ALA A 117 -3.55 -5.80 1.98
C ALA A 117 -4.39 -6.93 1.41
N HIS A 118 -4.79 -7.90 2.24
CA HIS A 118 -5.73 -8.92 1.77
C HIS A 118 -7.16 -8.39 1.80
N PHE A 119 -7.98 -8.78 0.83
CA PHE A 119 -9.38 -8.37 0.76
C PHE A 119 -10.36 -9.50 1.09
N ASP A 120 -9.94 -10.75 1.03
CA ASP A 120 -10.78 -11.89 1.39
C ASP A 120 -11.06 -11.97 2.89
N ASN A 121 -12.13 -12.68 3.24
CA ASN A 121 -12.46 -13.06 4.61
C ASN A 121 -13.20 -14.40 4.61
N LEU A 122 -13.68 -14.83 5.77
CA LEU A 122 -14.29 -16.16 5.98
C LEU A 122 -15.53 -16.43 5.12
N GLY A 123 -16.27 -15.39 4.73
CA GLY A 123 -17.46 -15.56 3.89
C GLY A 123 -18.73 -15.90 4.67
N MET A 124 -19.47 -16.87 4.15
CA MET A 124 -20.65 -17.45 4.79
C MET A 124 -20.27 -18.84 5.33
N LEU A 125 -20.33 -19.03 6.63
CA LEU A 125 -20.04 -20.33 7.27
C LEU A 125 -21.27 -20.81 8.03
N GLY A 126 -21.80 -21.97 7.66
CA GLY A 126 -22.97 -22.55 8.34
C GLY A 126 -24.20 -21.61 8.34
N GLY A 127 -24.39 -20.82 7.31
CA GLY A 127 -25.45 -19.81 7.24
C GLY A 127 -25.15 -18.49 7.98
N THR A 128 -24.02 -18.39 8.65
CA THR A 128 -23.60 -17.17 9.37
C THR A 128 -22.71 -16.31 8.47
N PHE A 129 -23.05 -15.03 8.39
CA PHE A 129 -22.28 -14.01 7.64
C PHE A 129 -21.14 -13.43 8.45
N TYR A 130 -19.94 -13.38 7.87
CA TYR A 130 -18.73 -12.81 8.45
C TYR A 130 -18.32 -11.57 7.65
N PRO A 131 -18.65 -10.36 8.12
CA PRO A 131 -18.38 -9.13 7.37
C PRO A 131 -16.90 -8.81 7.21
N GLY A 132 -16.08 -9.04 8.25
CA GLY A 132 -14.65 -8.79 8.24
C GLY A 132 -14.29 -7.32 8.01
N ALA A 133 -14.85 -6.41 8.82
CA ALA A 133 -14.60 -4.99 8.68
C ALA A 133 -13.17 -4.61 9.09
N ASP A 134 -12.74 -5.06 10.25
CA ASP A 134 -11.35 -4.88 10.66
C ASP A 134 -10.44 -5.90 9.98
N SER A 135 -10.93 -7.12 9.77
CA SER A 135 -10.17 -8.21 9.11
C SER A 135 -10.71 -8.55 7.70
N ASN A 136 -10.36 -7.85 6.59
CA ASN A 136 -9.41 -6.75 6.55
C ASN A 136 -9.93 -5.63 5.63
N ALA A 137 -11.25 -5.28 5.69
CA ALA A 137 -11.76 -4.16 4.90
C ALA A 137 -11.09 -2.84 5.29
N SER A 138 -10.68 -2.68 6.57
CA SER A 138 -9.94 -1.52 7.07
C SER A 138 -8.56 -1.39 6.40
N GLY A 139 -7.83 -2.48 6.25
CA GLY A 139 -6.53 -2.51 5.57
C GLY A 139 -6.67 -2.24 4.06
N VAL A 140 -7.74 -2.76 3.42
CA VAL A 140 -8.02 -2.46 2.00
C VAL A 140 -8.38 -0.99 1.81
N ALA A 141 -9.19 -0.40 2.70
CA ALA A 141 -9.49 1.02 2.64
C ALA A 141 -8.20 1.86 2.81
N ALA A 142 -7.34 1.50 3.76
CA ALA A 142 -6.04 2.15 3.92
C ALA A 142 -5.15 1.98 2.68
N LEU A 143 -5.13 0.80 2.05
CA LEU A 143 -4.41 0.55 0.79
C LEU A 143 -4.85 1.52 -0.31
N LEU A 144 -6.16 1.66 -0.53
CA LEU A 144 -6.71 2.53 -1.56
C LEU A 144 -6.43 4.01 -1.30
N GLU A 145 -6.60 4.47 -0.06
CA GLU A 145 -6.36 5.86 0.28
C GLU A 145 -4.87 6.23 0.20
N VAL A 146 -3.98 5.37 0.72
CA VAL A 146 -2.53 5.57 0.59
C VAL A 146 -2.11 5.58 -0.87
N ALA A 147 -2.57 4.62 -1.67
CA ALA A 147 -2.30 4.60 -3.11
C ALA A 147 -2.83 5.85 -3.82
N GLY A 148 -4.03 6.32 -3.44
CA GLY A 148 -4.63 7.56 -3.96
C GLY A 148 -3.81 8.80 -3.64
N MET A 149 -3.34 8.94 -2.40
CA MET A 149 -2.45 10.04 -1.99
C MET A 149 -1.12 9.98 -2.75
N MET A 150 -0.51 8.79 -2.92
CA MET A 150 0.74 8.60 -3.67
C MET A 150 0.56 8.93 -5.15
N ALA A 151 -0.53 8.45 -5.78
CA ALA A 151 -0.86 8.75 -7.18
C ALA A 151 -1.13 10.25 -7.39
N HIS A 152 -1.85 10.89 -6.47
CA HIS A 152 -2.08 12.34 -6.50
C HIS A 152 -0.77 13.13 -6.45
N MET A 153 0.15 12.76 -5.56
CA MET A 153 1.46 13.40 -5.48
C MET A 153 2.30 13.16 -6.74
N HIS A 154 2.23 11.94 -7.31
CA HIS A 154 2.88 11.66 -8.60
C HIS A 154 2.31 12.54 -9.73
N LEU A 155 1.00 12.75 -9.81
CA LEU A 155 0.37 13.70 -10.75
C LEU A 155 0.86 15.15 -10.54
N LEU A 156 1.13 15.53 -9.29
CA LEU A 156 1.72 16.83 -8.95
C LEU A 156 3.25 16.87 -9.17
N ARG A 157 3.80 15.94 -9.93
CA ARG A 157 5.23 15.84 -10.28
C ARG A 157 6.16 15.51 -9.11
N ARG A 158 5.66 14.91 -8.04
CA ARG A 158 6.52 14.27 -7.03
C ARG A 158 7.21 13.07 -7.67
N SER A 159 8.54 13.08 -7.71
CA SER A 159 9.33 11.97 -8.23
C SER A 159 9.66 11.01 -7.08
N TYR A 160 9.34 9.75 -7.27
CA TYR A 160 9.74 8.65 -6.39
C TYR A 160 10.93 7.90 -6.99
N SER A 161 11.84 7.47 -6.13
CA SER A 161 12.98 6.67 -6.58
C SER A 161 12.54 5.25 -6.94
N ALA A 162 11.82 4.57 -6.04
CA ALA A 162 11.28 3.24 -6.32
C ALA A 162 9.83 3.34 -6.84
N SER A 163 9.43 2.38 -7.67
CA SER A 163 8.03 2.19 -8.06
C SER A 163 7.24 1.62 -6.88
N LEU A 164 5.98 2.05 -6.71
CA LEU A 164 5.06 1.47 -5.73
C LEU A 164 4.16 0.46 -6.41
N LEU A 165 4.36 -0.84 -6.12
CA LEU A 165 3.49 -1.93 -6.52
C LEU A 165 2.37 -2.08 -5.48
N VAL A 166 1.15 -1.71 -5.85
CA VAL A 166 -0.05 -1.78 -4.99
C VAL A 166 -0.77 -3.08 -5.27
N VAL A 167 -1.00 -3.88 -4.23
CA VAL A 167 -1.59 -5.22 -4.37
C VAL A 167 -2.71 -5.45 -3.37
N ALA A 168 -3.92 -5.73 -3.88
CA ALA A 168 -4.99 -6.30 -3.08
C ALA A 168 -4.95 -7.84 -3.24
N LEU A 169 -4.70 -8.55 -2.14
CA LEU A 169 -4.49 -9.98 -2.12
C LEU A 169 -5.79 -10.74 -1.83
N ASP A 170 -6.00 -11.84 -2.56
CA ASP A 170 -7.06 -12.83 -2.27
C ASP A 170 -6.47 -14.03 -1.52
N GLY A 171 -7.29 -14.77 -0.79
CA GLY A 171 -6.92 -16.07 -0.26
C GLY A 171 -5.96 -16.07 0.92
N LYS A 172 -5.95 -15.03 1.74
CA LYS A 172 -5.24 -15.03 3.04
C LYS A 172 -5.80 -16.12 3.95
N GLU A 173 -7.13 -16.26 4.00
CA GLU A 173 -7.83 -17.32 4.78
C GLU A 173 -7.68 -18.73 4.14
N LYS A 174 -7.00 -18.84 3.01
CA LYS A 174 -6.61 -20.07 2.32
C LYS A 174 -5.08 -20.21 2.29
N ASP A 175 -4.46 -20.15 3.45
CA ASP A 175 -3.02 -20.33 3.67
C ASP A 175 -2.16 -19.34 2.88
N LEU A 176 -2.52 -18.05 2.93
CA LEU A 176 -1.79 -16.94 2.28
C LEU A 176 -1.57 -17.18 0.77
N SER A 177 -2.54 -17.84 0.12
CA SER A 177 -2.38 -18.32 -1.25
C SER A 177 -2.19 -17.18 -2.26
N GLY A 178 -2.79 -16.00 -2.03
CA GLY A 178 -2.59 -14.82 -2.86
C GLY A 178 -1.19 -14.24 -2.75
N ALA A 179 -0.65 -14.12 -1.54
CA ALA A 179 0.74 -13.70 -1.32
C ALA A 179 1.73 -14.70 -1.93
N SER A 180 1.46 -16.00 -1.80
CA SER A 180 2.24 -17.06 -2.42
C SER A 180 2.20 -17.00 -3.96
N ALA A 181 1.04 -16.65 -4.53
CA ALA A 181 0.90 -16.47 -5.99
C ALA A 181 1.65 -15.23 -6.47
N LEU A 182 1.57 -14.11 -5.73
CA LEU A 182 2.34 -12.90 -6.01
C LEU A 182 3.84 -13.20 -6.01
N TRP A 183 4.34 -13.86 -4.97
CA TRP A 183 5.74 -14.25 -4.89
C TRP A 183 6.18 -15.11 -6.07
N ARG A 184 5.42 -16.18 -6.41
CA ARG A 184 5.72 -17.03 -7.57
C ARG A 184 5.75 -16.23 -8.87
N GLY A 185 4.80 -15.30 -9.07
CA GLY A 185 4.78 -14.43 -10.23
C GLY A 185 6.05 -13.59 -10.38
N ILE A 186 6.58 -13.07 -9.25
CA ILE A 186 7.84 -12.33 -9.20
C ILE A 186 9.04 -13.28 -9.44
N ALA A 187 9.11 -14.39 -8.70
CA ALA A 187 10.22 -15.34 -8.79
C ALA A 187 10.37 -15.98 -10.19
N ASP A 188 9.24 -16.26 -10.85
CA ASP A 188 9.18 -16.81 -12.20
C ASP A 188 9.38 -15.74 -13.30
N GLY A 189 9.52 -14.45 -12.97
CA GLY A 189 9.63 -13.35 -13.92
C GLY A 189 8.39 -13.14 -14.79
N LYS A 190 7.21 -13.53 -14.31
CA LYS A 190 5.93 -13.43 -15.02
C LYS A 190 5.22 -12.10 -14.87
N LEU A 191 5.60 -11.30 -13.88
CA LEU A 191 5.03 -9.98 -13.65
C LEU A 191 5.88 -8.92 -14.36
N LEU A 192 5.29 -8.25 -15.33
CA LEU A 192 5.96 -7.21 -16.11
C LEU A 192 5.56 -5.82 -15.62
N ASP A 193 6.54 -4.97 -15.44
CA ASP A 193 6.34 -3.55 -15.24
C ASP A 193 5.77 -2.92 -16.51
N PRO A 194 4.60 -2.26 -16.45
CA PRO A 194 3.91 -1.75 -17.64
C PRO A 194 4.63 -0.57 -18.31
N VAL A 195 5.54 0.10 -17.60
CA VAL A 195 6.26 1.28 -18.12
C VAL A 195 7.58 0.87 -18.76
N SER A 196 8.35 0.02 -18.08
CA SER A 196 9.65 -0.45 -18.61
C SER A 196 9.56 -1.69 -19.50
N GLY A 197 8.46 -2.43 -19.43
CA GLY A 197 8.29 -3.72 -20.11
C GLY A 197 9.13 -4.86 -19.52
N LYS A 198 9.91 -4.61 -18.46
CA LYS A 198 10.80 -5.60 -17.83
C LYS A 198 10.06 -6.40 -16.76
N ALA A 199 10.55 -7.63 -16.53
CA ALA A 199 10.09 -8.43 -15.42
C ALA A 199 10.46 -7.78 -14.08
N ILE A 200 9.51 -7.78 -13.14
CA ILE A 200 9.75 -7.38 -11.75
C ILE A 200 10.53 -8.52 -11.10
N SER A 201 11.76 -8.24 -10.68
CA SER A 201 12.66 -9.24 -10.09
C SER A 201 12.61 -9.19 -8.56
N ALA A 202 12.79 -10.33 -7.91
CA ALA A 202 12.91 -10.42 -6.46
C ALA A 202 14.04 -9.53 -5.90
N SER A 203 15.17 -9.43 -6.60
CA SER A 203 16.31 -8.57 -6.23
C SER A 203 15.99 -7.07 -6.29
N ASP A 204 14.92 -6.68 -6.98
CA ASP A 204 14.50 -5.30 -7.13
C ASP A 204 13.48 -4.88 -6.06
N ILE A 205 12.94 -5.82 -5.29
CA ILE A 205 12.03 -5.51 -4.17
C ILE A 205 12.86 -5.03 -2.98
N SER A 206 12.72 -3.76 -2.62
CA SER A 206 13.43 -3.13 -1.50
C SER A 206 12.70 -3.26 -0.17
N LEU A 207 11.36 -3.33 -0.21
CA LEU A 207 10.50 -3.40 0.97
C LEU A 207 9.11 -3.91 0.62
N VAL A 208 8.54 -4.71 1.51
CA VAL A 208 7.11 -5.04 1.51
C VAL A 208 6.44 -4.35 2.69
N VAL A 209 5.34 -3.66 2.46
CA VAL A 209 4.50 -3.01 3.47
C VAL A 209 3.14 -3.69 3.45
N ASN A 210 2.84 -4.47 4.50
CA ASN A 210 1.58 -5.16 4.66
C ASN A 210 0.66 -4.39 5.60
N LEU A 211 -0.60 -4.23 5.22
CA LEU A 211 -1.66 -3.57 5.98
C LEU A 211 -2.68 -4.61 6.42
N ASP A 212 -2.73 -4.90 7.73
CA ASP A 212 -3.60 -5.95 8.24
C ASP A 212 -4.20 -5.52 9.59
N GLN A 213 -5.53 -5.31 9.61
CA GLN A 213 -6.31 -4.86 10.75
C GLN A 213 -5.86 -3.48 11.28
N LEU A 214 -6.39 -2.43 10.65
CA LEU A 214 -6.05 -1.04 10.97
C LEU A 214 -7.23 -0.22 11.51
N GLY A 215 -8.43 -0.78 11.54
CA GLY A 215 -9.64 -0.01 11.79
C GLY A 215 -10.08 0.03 13.24
N ALA A 216 -9.89 -1.04 13.98
CA ALA A 216 -10.32 -1.13 15.37
C ALA A 216 -9.17 -0.82 16.34
N THR A 217 -9.52 -0.67 17.62
CA THR A 217 -8.57 -0.50 18.71
C THR A 217 -8.85 -1.57 19.76
N LEU A 218 -7.89 -2.48 19.98
CA LEU A 218 -8.02 -3.55 20.97
C LEU A 218 -7.99 -2.97 22.40
N ALA A 219 -6.89 -2.29 22.71
CA ALA A 219 -6.69 -1.60 23.98
C ALA A 219 -5.62 -0.52 23.78
N PRO A 220 -5.69 0.63 24.49
CA PRO A 220 -4.62 1.60 24.49
C PRO A 220 -3.28 0.97 24.88
N LEU A 221 -2.18 1.40 24.26
CA LEU A 221 -0.83 1.00 24.67
C LEU A 221 -0.47 1.65 26.00
N THR A 222 -0.90 2.89 26.18
CA THR A 222 -0.84 3.62 27.45
C THR A 222 -2.18 4.30 27.73
N GLU A 223 -2.50 4.52 29.01
CA GLU A 223 -3.72 5.21 29.40
C GLU A 223 -3.79 6.67 28.91
N LYS A 224 -2.63 7.27 28.68
CA LYS A 224 -2.52 8.70 28.28
C LYS A 224 -2.70 8.91 26.77
N GLN A 225 -2.49 7.90 25.97
CA GLN A 225 -2.54 7.97 24.50
C GLN A 225 -3.34 6.78 23.94
N PRO A 226 -4.68 6.94 23.80
CA PRO A 226 -5.53 5.85 23.31
C PRO A 226 -5.32 5.51 21.83
N ASN A 227 -4.79 6.47 21.05
CA ASN A 227 -4.61 6.33 19.61
C ASN A 227 -3.21 5.81 19.31
N TYR A 228 -3.11 4.62 18.74
CA TYR A 228 -1.84 3.98 18.46
C TYR A 228 -1.82 3.26 17.11
N VAL A 229 -0.62 2.87 16.69
CA VAL A 229 -0.37 1.91 15.61
C VAL A 229 0.88 1.11 15.92
N MET A 230 0.89 -0.16 15.55
CA MET A 230 2.06 -1.02 15.61
C MET A 230 2.70 -1.12 14.23
N MET A 231 4.03 -0.98 14.16
CA MET A 231 4.84 -1.33 12.97
C MET A 231 5.76 -2.49 13.35
N LEU A 232 5.39 -3.69 12.97
CA LEU A 232 6.16 -4.90 13.25
C LEU A 232 7.18 -5.12 12.14
N SER A 233 8.44 -5.40 12.51
CA SER A 233 9.55 -5.66 11.57
C SER A 233 10.69 -6.41 12.24
N ARG A 234 11.44 -7.23 11.46
CA ARG A 234 12.65 -7.92 11.98
C ARG A 234 13.76 -6.96 12.30
N GLU A 235 14.00 -5.99 11.43
CA GLU A 235 15.05 -4.99 11.58
C GLU A 235 14.48 -3.60 11.70
N ALA A 236 15.06 -2.85 12.59
CA ALA A 236 14.26 -1.86 13.18
C ALA A 236 14.82 -0.46 13.23
N THR A 237 16.13 -0.23 13.33
CA THR A 237 16.61 1.09 13.72
C THR A 237 16.27 2.20 12.73
N GLY A 238 16.60 2.05 11.46
CA GLY A 238 16.33 3.08 10.45
C GLY A 238 14.85 3.26 10.14
N ARG A 239 14.08 2.16 10.09
CA ARG A 239 12.63 2.21 9.79
C ARG A 239 11.83 2.78 10.96
N ARG A 240 12.18 2.41 12.19
CA ARG A 240 11.56 2.97 13.42
C ARG A 240 11.80 4.47 13.52
N SER A 241 13.04 4.93 13.35
CA SER A 241 13.37 6.35 13.41
C SER A 241 12.68 7.15 12.29
N SER A 242 12.55 6.58 11.09
CA SER A 242 11.79 7.20 10.00
C SER A 242 10.31 7.38 10.35
N LEU A 243 9.67 6.35 10.93
CA LEU A 243 8.27 6.43 11.34
C LEU A 243 8.07 7.43 12.48
N GLN A 244 8.94 7.42 13.49
CA GLN A 244 8.91 8.38 14.60
C GLN A 244 9.08 9.83 14.12
N SER A 245 10.03 10.06 13.22
CA SER A 245 10.27 11.37 12.60
C SER A 245 9.01 11.87 11.87
N VAL A 246 8.41 11.01 11.04
CA VAL A 246 7.16 11.32 10.30
C VAL A 246 6.03 11.66 11.26
N ASN A 247 5.78 10.83 12.27
CA ASN A 247 4.72 11.07 13.25
C ASN A 247 4.86 12.43 13.95
N LYS A 248 6.09 12.78 14.35
CA LYS A 248 6.42 14.05 15.00
C LYS A 248 6.32 15.22 14.03
N GLU A 249 6.98 15.15 12.88
CA GLU A 249 7.06 16.24 11.90
C GLU A 249 5.69 16.60 11.31
N ARG A 250 4.85 15.58 11.08
CA ARG A 250 3.50 15.74 10.53
C ARG A 250 2.42 15.91 11.59
N LYS A 251 2.78 15.92 12.87
CA LYS A 251 1.86 16.10 14.01
C LYS A 251 0.65 15.15 13.92
N ILE A 252 0.91 13.85 13.61
CA ILE A 252 -0.16 12.88 13.42
C ILE A 252 -0.74 12.45 14.76
N ASP A 253 0.09 12.49 15.81
CA ASP A 253 -0.33 12.21 17.19
C ASP A 253 -0.89 10.78 17.34
N LEU A 254 -0.04 9.81 17.00
CA LEU A 254 -0.25 8.39 17.30
C LEU A 254 0.85 7.91 18.25
N GLU A 255 0.51 7.08 19.21
CA GLU A 255 1.49 6.28 19.91
C GLU A 255 2.02 5.17 18.98
N LEU A 256 3.34 5.02 18.92
CA LEU A 256 3.98 4.06 18.03
C LEU A 256 4.52 2.88 18.83
N ALA A 257 4.06 1.67 18.52
CA ALA A 257 4.66 0.44 19.02
C ALA A 257 5.42 -0.30 17.92
N PHE A 258 6.46 -1.01 18.32
CA PHE A 258 7.32 -1.80 17.44
C PHE A 258 7.35 -3.28 17.85
N ASP A 259 6.45 -3.64 18.74
CA ASP A 259 6.15 -4.98 19.18
C ASP A 259 4.65 -5.10 19.49
N TYR A 260 4.17 -6.30 19.70
CA TYR A 260 2.78 -6.58 20.02
C TYR A 260 2.60 -6.57 21.54
N TYR A 261 2.20 -5.42 22.06
CA TYR A 261 1.96 -5.17 23.50
C TYR A 261 3.12 -5.64 24.40
N GLY A 262 4.37 -5.38 24.00
CA GLY A 262 5.57 -5.76 24.75
C GLY A 262 5.92 -7.24 24.71
N SER A 263 5.13 -8.07 24.05
CA SER A 263 5.37 -9.53 23.94
C SER A 263 6.22 -9.86 22.72
N LYS A 264 7.44 -10.36 22.95
CA LYS A 264 8.33 -10.81 21.86
C LYS A 264 7.76 -12.03 21.13
N ASP A 265 7.13 -12.95 21.83
CA ASP A 265 6.60 -14.19 21.25
C ASP A 265 5.36 -13.91 20.39
N PHE A 266 4.45 -13.06 20.85
CA PHE A 266 3.32 -12.62 20.03
C PHE A 266 3.77 -11.79 18.83
N THR A 267 4.72 -10.87 19.02
CA THR A 267 5.31 -10.10 17.91
C THR A 267 5.84 -11.03 16.83
N ARG A 268 6.64 -12.02 17.23
CA ARG A 268 7.19 -13.01 16.31
C ARG A 268 6.09 -13.83 15.62
N LEU A 269 5.08 -14.29 16.39
CA LEU A 269 3.96 -15.05 15.83
C LEU A 269 3.21 -14.25 14.74
N PHE A 270 2.79 -13.04 15.04
CA PHE A 270 2.03 -12.20 14.10
C PHE A 270 2.87 -11.79 12.91
N TYR A 271 4.09 -11.34 13.14
CA TYR A 271 4.94 -10.83 12.09
C TYR A 271 5.50 -11.93 11.19
N GLU A 272 5.89 -13.09 11.74
CA GLU A 272 6.59 -14.14 10.98
C GLU A 272 5.69 -15.27 10.49
N ARG A 273 4.43 -15.40 10.98
CA ARG A 273 3.64 -16.61 10.71
C ARG A 273 2.21 -16.39 10.26
N VAL A 274 1.55 -15.32 10.67
CA VAL A 274 0.08 -15.24 10.58
C VAL A 274 -0.40 -14.43 9.39
N SER A 275 0.41 -13.51 8.84
CA SER A 275 -0.04 -12.60 7.79
C SER A 275 0.85 -12.62 6.55
N ASP A 276 0.40 -12.01 5.49
CA ASP A 276 0.90 -12.14 4.10
C ASP A 276 2.38 -11.81 3.92
N GLN A 277 2.95 -10.89 4.72
CA GLN A 277 4.39 -10.58 4.67
C GLN A 277 5.28 -11.79 4.98
N ARG A 278 4.76 -12.83 5.64
CA ARG A 278 5.47 -14.08 5.91
C ARG A 278 6.11 -14.64 4.65
N ILE A 279 5.37 -14.71 3.55
CA ILE A 279 5.84 -15.28 2.29
C ILE A 279 7.13 -14.57 1.81
N PHE A 280 7.18 -13.26 1.92
CA PHE A 280 8.35 -12.48 1.51
C PHE A 280 9.52 -12.63 2.49
N LEU A 281 9.23 -12.68 3.79
CA LEU A 281 10.24 -12.88 4.84
C LEU A 281 10.95 -14.24 4.70
N GLU A 282 10.22 -15.29 4.34
CA GLU A 282 10.77 -16.64 4.10
C GLU A 282 11.76 -16.65 2.92
N HIS A 283 11.63 -15.69 2.01
CA HIS A 283 12.51 -15.52 0.85
C HIS A 283 13.54 -14.39 1.02
N GLY A 284 13.73 -13.90 2.25
CA GLY A 284 14.75 -12.90 2.56
C GLY A 284 14.40 -11.46 2.14
N ILE A 285 13.17 -11.20 1.69
CA ILE A 285 12.72 -9.85 1.33
C ILE A 285 12.34 -9.09 2.60
N PRO A 286 12.89 -7.87 2.82
CA PRO A 286 12.51 -7.05 3.96
C PRO A 286 11.02 -6.70 3.94
N ALA A 287 10.36 -6.81 5.10
CA ALA A 287 8.96 -6.44 5.22
C ALA A 287 8.68 -5.64 6.49
N VAL A 288 7.60 -4.87 6.49
CA VAL A 288 6.97 -4.29 7.67
C VAL A 288 5.48 -4.61 7.64
N MET A 289 4.88 -4.79 8.79
CA MET A 289 3.44 -4.94 8.96
C MET A 289 2.92 -3.79 9.80
N PHE A 290 1.94 -3.07 9.29
CA PHE A 290 1.17 -2.11 10.07
C PHE A 290 -0.13 -2.77 10.54
N THR A 291 -0.40 -2.67 11.85
CA THR A 291 -1.59 -3.24 12.46
C THR A 291 -2.00 -2.46 13.71
N SER A 292 -3.25 -2.56 14.08
CA SER A 292 -3.77 -2.12 15.38
C SER A 292 -3.99 -3.30 16.36
N GLY A 293 -3.60 -4.48 15.95
CA GLY A 293 -3.78 -5.71 16.72
C GLY A 293 -5.10 -6.42 16.42
N ILE A 294 -5.21 -7.65 16.89
CA ILE A 294 -6.39 -8.51 16.71
C ILE A 294 -7.39 -8.26 17.83
N THR A 295 -8.56 -7.77 17.49
CA THR A 295 -9.64 -7.54 18.46
C THR A 295 -10.43 -8.81 18.77
N LEU A 296 -11.28 -8.75 19.80
CA LEU A 296 -12.19 -9.85 20.17
C LEU A 296 -13.23 -10.16 19.08
N ASN A 297 -13.46 -9.21 18.16
CA ASN A 297 -14.39 -9.36 17.02
C ASN A 297 -13.76 -10.08 15.84
N ASN A 298 -12.44 -10.27 15.81
CA ASN A 298 -11.74 -10.94 14.72
C ASN A 298 -12.32 -12.34 14.48
N ASN A 299 -12.58 -12.66 13.22
CA ASN A 299 -13.20 -13.93 12.81
C ASN A 299 -14.57 -14.17 13.47
N LYS A 300 -15.33 -13.11 13.74
CA LYS A 300 -16.68 -13.15 14.30
C LYS A 300 -17.67 -12.42 13.40
N PRO A 301 -18.98 -12.76 13.49
CA PRO A 301 -20.04 -12.02 12.80
C PRO A 301 -20.16 -10.56 13.25
N TYR A 302 -19.57 -10.21 14.38
CA TYR A 302 -19.59 -8.86 14.97
C TYR A 302 -18.48 -7.95 14.45
N ASP A 303 -17.56 -8.45 13.63
CA ASP A 303 -16.56 -7.64 12.94
C ASP A 303 -17.21 -6.90 11.78
N ASN A 304 -17.95 -5.84 12.10
CA ASN A 304 -18.72 -5.02 11.17
C ASN A 304 -18.23 -3.55 11.15
N ALA A 305 -18.70 -2.76 10.19
CA ALA A 305 -18.26 -1.39 9.97
C ALA A 305 -18.45 -0.47 11.19
N ALA A 306 -19.43 -0.74 12.06
CA ALA A 306 -19.67 0.04 13.27
C ALA A 306 -18.62 -0.21 14.37
N SER A 307 -17.82 -1.28 14.28
CA SER A 307 -16.75 -1.57 15.23
C SER A 307 -15.45 -0.80 14.95
N LEU A 308 -15.37 -0.04 13.84
CA LEU A 308 -14.17 0.69 13.44
C LEU A 308 -14.13 2.11 14.01
N ASP A 309 -12.92 2.55 14.38
CA ASP A 309 -12.60 3.92 14.76
C ASP A 309 -12.06 4.68 13.55
N TYR A 310 -12.95 5.28 12.77
CA TYR A 310 -12.57 5.98 11.53
C TYR A 310 -11.64 7.17 11.75
N PRO A 311 -11.82 8.03 12.77
CA PRO A 311 -10.87 9.09 13.06
C PRO A 311 -9.44 8.58 13.29
N VAL A 312 -9.28 7.47 14.02
CA VAL A 312 -7.97 6.86 14.26
C VAL A 312 -7.45 6.16 13.01
N LEU A 313 -8.31 5.50 12.24
CA LEU A 313 -7.94 4.90 10.94
C LEU A 313 -7.39 5.96 9.97
N LEU A 314 -8.00 7.14 9.90
CA LEU A 314 -7.46 8.25 9.09
C LEU A 314 -6.07 8.70 9.55
N LYS A 315 -5.81 8.77 10.85
CA LYS A 315 -4.46 9.06 11.37
C LYS A 315 -3.45 7.98 10.95
N ARG A 316 -3.85 6.70 11.02
CA ARG A 316 -3.01 5.57 10.57
C ARG A 316 -2.71 5.64 9.08
N ILE A 317 -3.71 5.94 8.26
CA ILE A 317 -3.54 6.14 6.80
C ILE A 317 -2.55 7.28 6.52
N ARG A 318 -2.70 8.43 7.17
CA ARG A 318 -1.77 9.56 7.03
C ARG A 318 -0.34 9.18 7.40
N LEU A 319 -0.16 8.47 8.50
CA LEU A 319 1.16 8.02 8.95
C LEU A 319 1.82 7.09 7.93
N ILE A 320 1.07 6.10 7.42
CA ILE A 320 1.56 5.13 6.43
C ILE A 320 1.91 5.84 5.13
N PHE A 321 1.07 6.77 4.67
CA PHE A 321 1.37 7.58 3.49
C PHE A 321 2.70 8.34 3.64
N TYR A 322 2.89 9.12 4.70
CA TYR A 322 4.11 9.89 4.89
C TYR A 322 5.35 9.03 5.16
N TYR A 323 5.15 7.85 5.75
CA TYR A 323 6.22 6.86 5.86
C TYR A 323 6.66 6.37 4.48
N LEU A 324 5.71 6.02 3.60
CA LEU A 324 6.00 5.61 2.22
C LEU A 324 6.61 6.74 1.40
N ASP A 325 6.09 7.97 1.49
CA ASP A 325 6.67 9.15 0.82
C ASP A 325 8.12 9.42 1.19
N LYS A 326 8.53 8.97 2.40
CA LYS A 326 9.91 9.11 2.90
C LYS A 326 10.82 7.96 2.46
N VAL A 327 10.29 6.76 2.23
CA VAL A 327 11.10 5.57 1.90
C VAL A 327 11.15 5.26 0.41
N LEU A 328 10.27 5.84 -0.40
CA LEU A 328 10.26 5.81 -1.87
C LEU A 328 11.11 6.93 -2.46
#